data_d07124093431aa50471e6a4a17f5b9ed
#
_entry.id   d07124093431aa50471e6a4a17f5b9ed
#
_cell.length_a   1.000
_cell.length_b   1.000
_cell.length_c   1.000
_cell.angle_alpha   90.00
_cell.angle_beta   90.00
_cell.angle_gamma   90.00
#
_symmetry.space_group_name_H-M   'P 1'
#
loop_
_entity.id
_entity.type
_entity.pdbx_description
1 polymer ?
#
loop_
_entity_poly.entity_id
_entity_poly.type
_entity_poly.pdbx_seq_one_letter_code
_entity_poly.pdbx_strand_id
1 'polypeptide(L)'
;MEAAGGILLMLAAVVALFMANSAWLSPAYFAFLDTPFQVRIAELDINKPLLLWINDGLMAIFFLVIGLEVKREMVEGALSSKERALLPVVAAIGGMVVPAAVYLLFNIGDGELAKGWAIPAATDIAFALGVMALLGKRVPASLKVFLLALAIADDLGVIVVIALFYTSEVAIMPLVWAVAATIGLWMLNRRGHAGLSAYMLLGLVLWVAVLKSGVHATLAGVIVGFMIPIKAKVGGSPLKKLEHALHPASSFIIVPIFAFANAGVPLDGISFESFQSPLALGVILGLLVGKPLGIYTCSRLAIRAGWAKLPEGSNNMQLLATSMLCGIGFTMSIFISSLAFAGQTDLIGLSRLAILAGSVTAALIGYGLLHWSTREEAAKIAEQEQGKTNTLSTSSV
;
A
#
# COMPACT_ATOMS: atom_id res chain seq x y z
N MET A 1 9.38 -14.96 1.67
CA MET A 1 8.37 -14.42 2.62
C MET A 1 7.37 -13.50 1.91
N GLU A 2 7.81 -12.59 1.05
CA GLU A 2 6.94 -11.64 0.31
C GLU A 2 5.86 -12.32 -0.54
N ALA A 3 6.21 -13.36 -1.31
CA ALA A 3 5.22 -14.12 -2.10
C ALA A 3 4.15 -14.79 -1.22
N ALA A 4 4.51 -15.28 -0.05
CA ALA A 4 3.57 -15.93 0.86
C ALA A 4 2.57 -14.94 1.46
N GLY A 5 3.00 -13.72 1.80
CA GLY A 5 2.12 -12.65 2.27
C GLY A 5 1.11 -12.25 1.20
N GLY A 6 1.55 -12.06 -0.05
CA GLY A 6 0.66 -11.76 -1.18
C GLY A 6 -0.36 -12.87 -1.48
N ILE A 7 0.04 -14.14 -1.38
CA ILE A 7 -0.89 -15.27 -1.53
C ILE A 7 -1.93 -15.29 -0.41
N LEU A 8 -1.51 -15.11 0.84
CA LEU A 8 -2.42 -15.08 1.99
C LEU A 8 -3.42 -13.93 1.87
N LEU A 9 -2.95 -12.77 1.43
CA LEU A 9 -3.78 -11.60 1.16
C LEU A 9 -4.87 -11.91 0.12
N MET A 10 -4.50 -12.51 -1.02
CA MET A 10 -5.45 -12.92 -2.05
C MET A 10 -6.46 -13.95 -1.53
N LEU A 11 -6.00 -14.94 -0.77
CA LEU A 11 -6.88 -15.95 -0.18
C LEU A 11 -7.87 -15.30 0.81
N ALA A 12 -7.43 -14.37 1.64
CA ALA A 12 -8.29 -13.64 2.56
C ALA A 12 -9.40 -12.87 1.81
N ALA A 13 -9.07 -12.22 0.71
CA ALA A 13 -10.04 -11.50 -0.13
C ALA A 13 -11.04 -12.45 -0.81
N VAL A 14 -10.57 -13.58 -1.35
CA VAL A 14 -11.45 -14.60 -1.97
C VAL A 14 -12.41 -15.18 -0.93
N VAL A 15 -11.90 -15.51 0.28
CA VAL A 15 -12.73 -16.01 1.38
C VAL A 15 -13.77 -14.96 1.80
N ALA A 16 -13.38 -13.70 1.92
CA ALA A 16 -14.29 -12.61 2.26
C ALA A 16 -15.41 -12.46 1.21
N LEU A 17 -15.03 -12.45 -0.08
CA LEU A 17 -16.01 -12.35 -1.17
C LEU A 17 -16.95 -13.55 -1.21
N PHE A 18 -16.42 -14.76 -0.98
CA PHE A 18 -17.24 -15.98 -0.88
C PHE A 18 -18.21 -15.91 0.31
N MET A 19 -17.73 -15.52 1.49
CA MET A 19 -18.57 -15.40 2.69
C MET A 19 -19.64 -14.35 2.52
N ALA A 20 -19.31 -13.17 1.99
CA ALA A 20 -20.25 -12.07 1.76
C ALA A 20 -21.39 -12.44 0.79
N ASN A 21 -21.17 -13.40 -0.11
CA ASN A 21 -22.13 -13.80 -1.15
C ASN A 21 -22.74 -15.19 -0.94
N SER A 22 -22.39 -15.88 0.15
CA SER A 22 -22.99 -17.14 0.53
C SER A 22 -24.26 -16.92 1.31
N ALA A 23 -25.38 -17.50 0.88
CA ALA A 23 -26.68 -17.38 1.56
C ALA A 23 -26.64 -17.74 3.07
N TRP A 24 -25.72 -18.61 3.46
CA TRP A 24 -25.59 -19.12 4.84
C TRP A 24 -24.58 -18.33 5.68
N LEU A 25 -23.50 -17.83 5.05
CA LEU A 25 -22.39 -17.19 5.76
C LEU A 25 -22.48 -15.66 5.75
N SER A 26 -23.18 -15.07 4.79
CA SER A 26 -23.31 -13.62 4.63
C SER A 26 -23.85 -12.93 5.89
N PRO A 27 -24.94 -13.43 6.52
CA PRO A 27 -25.43 -12.80 7.73
C PRO A 27 -24.41 -12.84 8.88
N ALA A 28 -23.70 -13.95 9.04
CA ALA A 28 -22.68 -14.11 10.07
C ALA A 28 -21.45 -13.24 9.80
N TYR A 29 -21.03 -13.13 8.53
CA TYR A 29 -19.90 -12.30 8.11
C TYR A 29 -20.14 -10.82 8.42
N PHE A 30 -21.29 -10.27 8.01
CA PHE A 30 -21.62 -8.87 8.27
C PHE A 30 -21.89 -8.61 9.76
N ALA A 31 -22.61 -9.51 10.46
CA ALA A 31 -22.82 -9.38 11.90
C ALA A 31 -21.49 -9.38 12.69
N PHE A 32 -20.50 -10.17 12.25
CA PHE A 32 -19.16 -10.15 12.84
C PHE A 32 -18.46 -8.79 12.66
N LEU A 33 -18.50 -8.23 11.45
CA LEU A 33 -17.88 -6.92 11.15
C LEU A 33 -18.59 -5.76 11.84
N ASP A 34 -19.91 -5.85 12.01
CA ASP A 34 -20.75 -4.85 12.66
C ASP A 34 -20.77 -4.99 14.19
N THR A 35 -20.14 -6.02 14.75
CA THR A 35 -20.07 -6.22 16.20
C THR A 35 -19.50 -4.97 16.86
N PRO A 36 -20.27 -4.32 17.80
CA PRO A 36 -19.78 -3.14 18.47
C PRO A 36 -18.69 -3.51 19.46
N PHE A 37 -17.54 -2.85 19.33
CA PHE A 37 -16.45 -2.97 20.28
C PHE A 37 -16.20 -1.61 20.92
N GLN A 38 -16.38 -1.57 22.27
CA GLN A 38 -16.30 -0.34 23.04
C GLN A 38 -15.14 -0.37 24.03
N VAL A 39 -14.31 0.67 23.99
CA VAL A 39 -13.31 0.96 25.04
C VAL A 39 -13.70 2.26 25.71
N ARG A 40 -14.03 2.17 27.00
CA ARG A 40 -14.41 3.33 27.79
C ARG A 40 -13.50 3.49 29.01
N ILE A 41 -12.88 4.67 29.12
CA ILE A 41 -12.03 5.06 30.25
C ILE A 41 -12.50 6.46 30.69
N ALA A 42 -13.23 6.52 31.80
CA ALA A 42 -13.87 7.75 32.28
C ALA A 42 -14.74 8.40 31.18
N GLU A 43 -14.41 9.61 30.74
CA GLU A 43 -15.11 10.33 29.67
C GLU A 43 -14.63 9.96 28.26
N LEU A 44 -13.49 9.27 28.15
CA LEU A 44 -13.03 8.77 26.86
C LEU A 44 -13.82 7.52 26.50
N ASP A 45 -14.70 7.67 25.51
CA ASP A 45 -15.51 6.58 24.96
C ASP A 45 -15.23 6.42 23.47
N ILE A 46 -14.78 5.22 23.09
CA ILE A 46 -14.56 4.81 21.70
C ILE A 46 -15.46 3.60 21.46
N ASN A 47 -16.64 3.86 20.93
CA ASN A 47 -17.60 2.82 20.56
C ASN A 47 -17.72 2.80 19.04
N LYS A 48 -17.18 1.76 18.40
CA LYS A 48 -17.19 1.59 16.94
C LYS A 48 -17.39 0.12 16.59
N PRO A 49 -17.98 -0.19 15.42
CA PRO A 49 -18.01 -1.56 14.91
C PRO A 49 -16.60 -2.08 14.66
N LEU A 50 -16.44 -3.40 14.73
CA LEU A 50 -15.15 -4.09 14.55
C LEU A 50 -14.46 -3.70 13.22
N LEU A 51 -15.24 -3.53 12.14
CA LEU A 51 -14.73 -3.05 10.85
C LEU A 51 -13.94 -1.75 10.98
N LEU A 52 -14.46 -0.77 11.74
CA LEU A 52 -13.77 0.51 11.94
C LEU A 52 -12.55 0.38 12.85
N TRP A 53 -12.55 -0.54 13.82
CA TRP A 53 -11.37 -0.84 14.61
C TRP A 53 -10.24 -1.44 13.75
N ILE A 54 -10.59 -2.31 12.80
CA ILE A 54 -9.64 -2.84 11.81
C ILE A 54 -9.10 -1.71 10.95
N ASN A 55 -9.97 -0.85 10.42
CA ASN A 55 -9.58 0.22 9.50
C ASN A 55 -8.79 1.34 10.17
N ASP A 56 -9.09 1.69 11.43
CA ASP A 56 -8.40 2.77 12.15
C ASP A 56 -7.22 2.24 12.99
N GLY A 57 -7.37 1.08 13.62
CA GLY A 57 -6.40 0.52 14.55
C GLY A 57 -5.30 -0.30 13.87
N LEU A 58 -5.69 -1.36 13.13
CA LEU A 58 -4.68 -2.20 12.46
C LEU A 58 -3.97 -1.44 11.35
N MET A 59 -4.69 -0.58 10.61
CA MET A 59 -4.05 0.25 9.60
C MET A 59 -3.12 1.30 10.20
N ALA A 60 -3.35 1.80 11.42
CA ALA A 60 -2.37 2.66 12.08
C ALA A 60 -1.05 1.93 12.36
N ILE A 61 -1.10 0.63 12.71
CA ILE A 61 0.12 -0.18 12.87
C ILE A 61 0.78 -0.45 11.51
N PHE A 62 0.00 -0.72 10.47
CA PHE A 62 0.51 -0.83 9.10
C PHE A 62 1.23 0.44 8.65
N PHE A 63 0.62 1.61 8.84
CA PHE A 63 1.24 2.88 8.52
C PHE A 63 2.43 3.24 9.43
N LEU A 64 2.49 2.69 10.64
CA LEU A 64 3.70 2.75 11.48
C LEU A 64 4.86 2.01 10.79
N VAL A 65 4.62 0.80 10.28
CA VAL A 65 5.63 0.03 9.54
C VAL A 65 6.08 0.79 8.29
N ILE A 66 5.14 1.32 7.50
CA ILE A 66 5.47 2.17 6.35
C ILE A 66 6.32 3.37 6.77
N GLY A 67 5.96 4.06 7.86
CA GLY A 67 6.74 5.20 8.35
C GLY A 67 8.18 4.84 8.75
N LEU A 68 8.39 3.65 9.33
CA LEU A 68 9.72 3.10 9.63
C LEU A 68 10.50 2.79 8.35
N GLU A 69 9.86 2.12 7.38
CA GLU A 69 10.46 1.78 6.08
C GLU A 69 10.84 3.01 5.28
N VAL A 70 9.90 3.95 5.10
CA VAL A 70 10.15 5.21 4.39
C VAL A 70 11.34 5.95 5.00
N LYS A 71 11.37 6.08 6.32
CA LYS A 71 12.48 6.75 7.01
C LYS A 71 13.81 6.02 6.79
N ARG A 72 13.82 4.69 6.87
CA ARG A 72 15.02 3.89 6.61
C ARG A 72 15.51 4.06 5.18
N GLU A 73 14.59 3.97 4.21
CA GLU A 73 14.93 4.10 2.79
C GLU A 73 15.44 5.52 2.43
N MET A 74 14.87 6.56 3.07
CA MET A 74 15.33 7.95 2.88
C MET A 74 16.72 8.21 3.45
N VAL A 75 17.11 7.53 4.53
CA VAL A 75 18.37 7.82 5.24
C VAL A 75 19.48 6.85 4.88
N GLU A 76 19.19 5.56 4.72
CA GLU A 76 20.18 4.49 4.52
C GLU A 76 19.91 3.63 3.26
N GLY A 77 18.74 3.73 2.64
CA GLY A 77 18.29 2.84 1.57
C GLY A 77 18.34 3.42 0.15
N ALA A 78 17.42 2.95 -0.69
CA ALA A 78 17.34 3.29 -2.11
C ALA A 78 17.02 4.78 -2.36
N LEU A 79 16.34 5.44 -1.43
CA LEU A 79 15.99 6.86 -1.52
C LEU A 79 17.03 7.80 -0.86
N SER A 80 18.15 7.27 -0.37
CA SER A 80 19.15 8.04 0.39
C SER A 80 20.05 8.94 -0.48
N SER A 81 20.16 8.66 -1.77
CA SER A 81 20.93 9.49 -2.72
C SER A 81 20.03 10.01 -3.84
N LYS A 82 20.32 11.23 -4.31
CA LYS A 82 19.54 11.88 -5.38
C LYS A 82 19.50 11.05 -6.66
N GLU A 83 20.63 10.42 -7.01
CA GLU A 83 20.74 9.63 -8.22
C GLU A 83 19.88 8.36 -8.19
N ARG A 84 19.74 7.73 -7.01
CA ARG A 84 18.94 6.52 -6.83
C ARG A 84 17.46 6.83 -6.63
N ALA A 85 17.15 7.93 -5.92
CA ALA A 85 15.78 8.33 -5.60
C ALA A 85 15.03 8.92 -6.79
N LEU A 86 15.74 9.55 -7.75
CA LEU A 86 15.12 10.37 -8.77
C LEU A 86 14.15 9.57 -9.66
N LEU A 87 14.56 8.38 -10.13
CA LEU A 87 13.70 7.56 -10.99
C LEU A 87 12.43 7.09 -10.26
N PRO A 88 12.50 6.46 -9.06
CA PRO A 88 11.32 6.07 -8.31
C PRO A 88 10.40 7.23 -7.96
N VAL A 89 10.96 8.38 -7.54
CA VAL A 89 10.15 9.56 -7.15
C VAL A 89 9.41 10.16 -8.35
N VAL A 90 10.11 10.36 -9.49
CA VAL A 90 9.48 10.87 -10.72
C VAL A 90 8.42 9.89 -11.24
N ALA A 91 8.70 8.59 -11.15
CA ALA A 91 7.75 7.55 -11.51
C ALA A 91 6.51 7.56 -10.59
N ALA A 92 6.69 7.72 -9.27
CA ALA A 92 5.61 7.81 -8.30
C ALA A 92 4.72 9.05 -8.55
N ILE A 93 5.32 10.22 -8.81
CA ILE A 93 4.56 11.42 -9.16
C ILE A 93 3.69 11.17 -10.40
N GLY A 94 4.25 10.57 -11.46
CA GLY A 94 3.48 10.18 -12.64
C GLY A 94 2.41 9.15 -12.33
N GLY A 95 2.73 8.17 -11.48
CA GLY A 95 1.83 7.11 -11.00
C GLY A 95 0.71 7.59 -10.07
N MET A 96 0.78 8.80 -9.55
CA MET A 96 -0.29 9.45 -8.79
C MET A 96 -1.10 10.43 -9.65
N VAL A 97 -0.44 11.30 -10.39
CA VAL A 97 -1.09 12.39 -11.13
C VAL A 97 -1.91 11.87 -12.32
N VAL A 98 -1.34 10.94 -13.10
CA VAL A 98 -2.01 10.46 -14.31
C VAL A 98 -3.27 9.63 -14.00
N PRO A 99 -3.25 8.63 -13.08
CA PRO A 99 -4.48 7.91 -12.75
C PRO A 99 -5.54 8.81 -12.08
N ALA A 100 -5.14 9.79 -11.27
CA ALA A 100 -6.04 10.79 -10.72
C ALA A 100 -6.71 11.62 -11.83
N ALA A 101 -5.95 12.07 -12.83
CA ALA A 101 -6.49 12.78 -13.99
C ALA A 101 -7.44 11.87 -14.80
N VAL A 102 -7.07 10.60 -15.04
CA VAL A 102 -7.95 9.64 -15.73
C VAL A 102 -9.26 9.46 -14.96
N TYR A 103 -9.20 9.29 -13.65
CA TYR A 103 -10.40 9.17 -12.81
C TYR A 103 -11.30 10.42 -12.93
N LEU A 104 -10.71 11.60 -12.83
CA LEU A 104 -11.44 12.87 -12.91
C LEU A 104 -12.07 13.10 -14.28
N LEU A 105 -11.51 12.61 -15.39
CA LEU A 105 -12.14 12.71 -16.72
C LEU A 105 -13.54 12.10 -16.75
N PHE A 106 -13.81 11.07 -15.93
CA PHE A 106 -15.12 10.44 -15.83
C PHE A 106 -16.01 11.04 -14.74
N ASN A 107 -15.43 11.66 -13.70
CA ASN A 107 -16.13 11.96 -12.45
C ASN A 107 -16.13 13.45 -12.07
N ILE A 108 -15.49 14.34 -12.85
CA ILE A 108 -15.37 15.77 -12.50
C ILE A 108 -16.71 16.51 -12.47
N GLY A 109 -17.73 16.00 -13.18
CA GLY A 109 -19.07 16.58 -13.22
C GLY A 109 -19.91 16.33 -11.97
N ASP A 110 -19.49 15.43 -11.09
CA ASP A 110 -20.17 15.07 -9.85
C ASP A 110 -19.24 15.31 -8.66
N GLY A 111 -19.59 16.26 -7.80
CA GLY A 111 -18.75 16.65 -6.67
C GLY A 111 -18.54 15.55 -5.63
N GLU A 112 -19.47 14.60 -5.49
CA GLU A 112 -19.32 13.45 -4.59
C GLU A 112 -18.38 12.41 -5.20
N LEU A 113 -18.60 12.05 -6.46
CA LEU A 113 -17.74 11.09 -7.15
C LEU A 113 -16.31 11.61 -7.32
N ALA A 114 -16.16 12.92 -7.54
CA ALA A 114 -14.85 13.55 -7.68
C ALA A 114 -13.94 13.34 -6.44
N LYS A 115 -14.50 13.15 -5.24
CA LYS A 115 -13.72 12.86 -4.02
C LYS A 115 -12.89 11.58 -4.13
N GLY A 116 -13.28 10.62 -4.97
CA GLY A 116 -12.58 9.36 -5.20
C GLY A 116 -11.31 9.46 -6.05
N TRP A 117 -10.86 10.65 -6.43
CA TRP A 117 -9.75 10.87 -7.38
C TRP A 117 -8.44 10.16 -7.00
N ALA A 118 -8.18 9.98 -5.72
CA ALA A 118 -6.97 9.34 -5.23
C ALA A 118 -7.06 7.80 -5.17
N ILE A 119 -8.25 7.21 -5.37
CA ILE A 119 -8.43 5.75 -5.30
C ILE A 119 -7.47 5.00 -6.25
N PRO A 120 -7.38 5.34 -7.55
CA PRO A 120 -6.48 4.65 -8.46
C PRO A 120 -5.01 5.10 -8.34
N ALA A 121 -4.71 6.07 -7.47
CA ALA A 121 -3.35 6.57 -7.30
C ALA A 121 -2.48 5.69 -6.37
N ALA A 122 -3.06 4.79 -5.57
CA ALA A 122 -2.32 3.93 -4.67
C ALA A 122 -1.85 2.62 -5.31
N THR A 123 -0.77 2.02 -4.74
CA THR A 123 -0.25 0.70 -5.12
C THR A 123 -0.25 -0.22 -3.90
N ASP A 124 -0.71 -1.46 -4.06
CA ASP A 124 -0.53 -2.51 -3.06
C ASP A 124 0.84 -3.19 -3.26
N ILE A 125 1.81 -2.79 -2.45
CA ILE A 125 3.19 -3.29 -2.50
C ILE A 125 3.24 -4.81 -2.29
N ALA A 126 2.52 -5.30 -1.29
CA ALA A 126 2.56 -6.71 -0.91
C ALA A 126 2.04 -7.61 -2.04
N PHE A 127 0.97 -7.19 -2.70
CA PHE A 127 0.42 -7.91 -3.83
C PHE A 127 1.32 -7.81 -5.07
N ALA A 128 1.79 -6.60 -5.41
CA ALA A 128 2.64 -6.38 -6.60
C ALA A 128 3.97 -7.15 -6.50
N LEU A 129 4.66 -7.08 -5.35
CA LEU A 129 5.87 -7.87 -5.09
C LEU A 129 5.57 -9.37 -5.05
N GLY A 130 4.42 -9.78 -4.49
CA GLY A 130 3.97 -11.16 -4.48
C GLY A 130 3.85 -11.74 -5.89
N VAL A 131 3.18 -11.02 -6.80
CA VAL A 131 3.05 -11.42 -8.22
C VAL A 131 4.42 -11.45 -8.91
N MET A 132 5.26 -10.44 -8.69
CA MET A 132 6.62 -10.41 -9.23
C MET A 132 7.48 -11.57 -8.71
N ALA A 133 7.30 -11.95 -7.45
CA ALA A 133 8.05 -13.05 -6.82
C ALA A 133 7.70 -14.44 -7.39
N LEU A 134 6.50 -14.62 -7.99
CA LEU A 134 6.13 -15.86 -8.68
C LEU A 134 7.05 -16.19 -9.88
N LEU A 135 7.67 -15.16 -10.47
CA LEU A 135 8.65 -15.34 -11.56
C LEU A 135 10.07 -15.65 -11.04
N GLY A 136 10.29 -15.57 -9.75
CA GLY A 136 11.52 -15.98 -9.07
C GLY A 136 12.78 -15.26 -9.56
N LYS A 137 13.79 -16.06 -9.94
CA LYS A 137 15.12 -15.57 -10.38
C LYS A 137 15.13 -14.92 -11.77
N ARG A 138 14.05 -15.05 -12.54
CA ARG A 138 13.96 -14.50 -13.91
C ARG A 138 13.87 -12.97 -13.91
N VAL A 139 13.41 -12.39 -12.82
CA VAL A 139 13.26 -10.94 -12.69
C VAL A 139 14.53 -10.35 -12.09
N PRO A 140 15.16 -9.35 -12.75
CA PRO A 140 16.32 -8.65 -12.22
C PRO A 140 16.08 -8.08 -10.82
N ALA A 141 17.04 -8.25 -9.91
CA ALA A 141 16.93 -7.75 -8.53
C ALA A 141 16.75 -6.21 -8.49
N SER A 142 17.41 -5.50 -9.40
CA SER A 142 17.30 -4.05 -9.58
C SER A 142 15.87 -3.59 -9.88
N LEU A 143 15.10 -4.39 -10.63
CA LEU A 143 13.71 -4.10 -10.96
C LEU A 143 12.79 -4.26 -9.73
N LYS A 144 13.08 -5.26 -8.86
CA LYS A 144 12.39 -5.41 -7.57
C LYS A 144 12.68 -4.24 -6.63
N VAL A 145 13.94 -3.81 -6.57
CA VAL A 145 14.34 -2.62 -5.80
C VAL A 145 13.67 -1.36 -6.33
N PHE A 146 13.57 -1.22 -7.66
CA PHE A 146 12.86 -0.11 -8.27
C PHE A 146 11.37 -0.11 -7.90
N LEU A 147 10.68 -1.26 -8.01
CA LEU A 147 9.28 -1.39 -7.61
C LEU A 147 9.07 -1.03 -6.14
N LEU A 148 9.94 -1.54 -5.26
CA LEU A 148 9.87 -1.26 -3.82
C LEU A 148 10.07 0.24 -3.55
N ALA A 149 11.11 0.86 -4.11
CA ALA A 149 11.40 2.28 -3.92
C ALA A 149 10.29 3.19 -4.48
N LEU A 150 9.71 2.81 -5.65
CA LEU A 150 8.57 3.51 -6.24
C LEU A 150 7.35 3.42 -5.33
N ALA A 151 7.01 2.23 -4.85
CA ALA A 151 5.84 2.01 -4.03
C ALA A 151 5.97 2.72 -2.66
N ILE A 152 7.16 2.75 -2.06
CA ILE A 152 7.45 3.53 -0.85
C ILE A 152 7.26 5.04 -1.10
N ALA A 153 7.68 5.56 -2.25
CA ALA A 153 7.48 6.96 -2.63
C ALA A 153 5.98 7.25 -2.91
N ASP A 154 5.27 6.30 -3.50
CA ASP A 154 3.82 6.34 -3.74
C ASP A 154 3.04 6.39 -2.42
N ASP A 155 3.36 5.51 -1.47
CA ASP A 155 2.74 5.49 -0.14
C ASP A 155 2.96 6.79 0.63
N LEU A 156 4.16 7.38 0.54
CA LEU A 156 4.40 8.69 1.12
C LEU A 156 3.49 9.76 0.50
N GLY A 157 3.31 9.74 -0.81
CA GLY A 157 2.38 10.60 -1.52
C GLY A 157 0.93 10.40 -1.07
N VAL A 158 0.50 9.15 -0.95
CA VAL A 158 -0.84 8.78 -0.45
C VAL A 158 -1.07 9.29 0.98
N ILE A 159 -0.08 9.17 1.86
CA ILE A 159 -0.15 9.71 3.23
C ILE A 159 -0.40 11.22 3.21
N VAL A 160 0.33 11.96 2.37
CA VAL A 160 0.15 13.41 2.21
C VAL A 160 -1.24 13.73 1.67
N VAL A 161 -1.71 12.97 0.68
CA VAL A 161 -3.05 13.12 0.11
C VAL A 161 -4.14 12.88 1.17
N ILE A 162 -4.03 11.81 1.96
CA ILE A 162 -4.99 11.52 3.05
C ILE A 162 -5.02 12.68 4.04
N ALA A 163 -3.86 13.19 4.45
CA ALA A 163 -3.76 14.26 5.42
C ALA A 163 -4.39 15.58 4.94
N LEU A 164 -4.25 15.91 3.66
CA LEU A 164 -4.69 17.20 3.11
C LEU A 164 -6.13 17.18 2.59
N PHE A 165 -6.60 16.08 2.04
CA PHE A 165 -7.86 16.02 1.29
C PHE A 165 -8.96 15.21 1.98
N TYR A 166 -8.63 14.28 2.88
CA TYR A 166 -9.62 13.41 3.53
C TYR A 166 -9.77 13.67 5.04
N THR A 167 -9.33 14.83 5.53
CA THR A 167 -9.58 15.28 6.89
C THR A 167 -10.99 15.88 6.99
N SER A 168 -11.78 15.42 7.96
CA SER A 168 -13.12 15.94 8.26
C SER A 168 -13.05 17.20 9.17
N GLU A 169 -14.17 17.61 9.76
CA GLU A 169 -14.22 18.71 10.72
C GLU A 169 -13.24 18.49 11.88
N VAL A 170 -12.34 19.46 12.08
CA VAL A 170 -11.24 19.35 13.05
C VAL A 170 -11.70 19.80 14.43
N ALA A 171 -11.63 18.90 15.41
CA ALA A 171 -11.83 19.22 16.81
C ALA A 171 -10.51 19.75 17.44
N ILE A 172 -10.52 20.99 17.93
CA ILE A 172 -9.31 21.69 18.38
C ILE A 172 -8.66 21.01 19.61
N MET A 173 -9.46 20.63 20.62
CA MET A 173 -8.91 20.09 21.87
C MET A 173 -8.17 18.75 21.68
N PRO A 174 -8.71 17.75 20.97
CA PRO A 174 -7.94 16.55 20.63
C PRO A 174 -6.69 16.86 19.80
N LEU A 175 -6.76 17.84 18.89
CA LEU A 175 -5.60 18.24 18.09
C LEU A 175 -4.47 18.80 18.95
N VAL A 176 -4.78 19.59 20.01
CA VAL A 176 -3.78 20.07 20.97
C VAL A 176 -3.06 18.90 21.65
N TRP A 177 -3.80 17.86 22.07
CA TRP A 177 -3.19 16.66 22.63
C TRP A 177 -2.34 15.88 21.61
N ALA A 178 -2.77 15.82 20.35
CA ALA A 178 -1.98 15.21 19.28
C ALA A 178 -0.66 15.96 19.06
N VAL A 179 -0.68 17.29 19.04
CA VAL A 179 0.52 18.12 18.93
C VAL A 179 1.43 17.93 20.15
N ALA A 180 0.89 17.92 21.37
CA ALA A 180 1.67 17.70 22.59
C ALA A 180 2.35 16.31 22.59
N ALA A 181 1.63 15.26 22.19
CA ALA A 181 2.19 13.90 22.05
C ALA A 181 3.30 13.87 20.99
N THR A 182 3.11 14.55 19.85
CA THR A 182 4.12 14.65 18.78
C THR A 182 5.36 15.37 19.27
N ILE A 183 5.22 16.45 20.03
CA ILE A 183 6.36 17.15 20.66
C ILE A 183 7.08 16.22 21.64
N GLY A 184 6.34 15.44 22.45
CA GLY A 184 6.91 14.41 23.34
C GLY A 184 7.74 13.37 22.58
N LEU A 185 7.21 12.83 21.48
CA LEU A 185 7.92 11.92 20.59
C LEU A 185 9.17 12.55 19.98
N TRP A 186 9.08 13.79 19.52
CA TRP A 186 10.23 14.55 19.00
C TRP A 186 11.31 14.74 20.06
N MET A 187 10.93 15.06 21.31
CA MET A 187 11.88 15.20 22.43
C MET A 187 12.59 13.87 22.74
N LEU A 188 11.88 12.73 22.73
CA LEU A 188 12.49 11.41 22.88
C LEU A 188 13.49 11.13 21.77
N ASN A 189 13.12 11.44 20.52
CA ASN A 189 14.00 11.28 19.36
C ASN A 189 15.27 12.13 19.51
N ARG A 190 15.14 13.42 19.83
CA ARG A 190 16.26 14.35 20.02
C ARG A 190 17.21 13.91 21.15
N ARG A 191 16.67 13.31 22.21
CA ARG A 191 17.48 12.76 23.30
C ARG A 191 18.16 11.43 22.90
N GLY A 192 17.82 10.85 21.76
CA GLY A 192 18.34 9.56 21.29
C GLY A 192 17.92 8.40 22.20
N HIS A 193 16.70 8.48 22.76
CA HIS A 193 16.16 7.45 23.64
C HIS A 193 15.94 6.13 22.89
N ALA A 194 16.46 5.01 23.43
CA ALA A 194 16.39 3.71 22.77
C ALA A 194 15.15 2.90 23.16
N GLY A 195 14.44 3.27 24.22
CA GLY A 195 13.31 2.52 24.75
C GLY A 195 12.06 2.64 23.89
N LEU A 196 11.69 1.59 23.17
CA LEU A 196 10.51 1.55 22.29
C LEU A 196 9.19 1.74 23.05
N SER A 197 9.10 1.28 24.31
CA SER A 197 7.89 1.40 25.14
C SER A 197 7.41 2.84 25.31
N ALA A 198 8.34 3.80 25.47
CA ALA A 198 7.99 5.21 25.58
C ALA A 198 7.39 5.76 24.28
N TYR A 199 7.93 5.36 23.10
CA TYR A 199 7.38 5.73 21.80
C TYR A 199 6.00 5.11 21.58
N MET A 200 5.79 3.84 21.97
CA MET A 200 4.51 3.18 21.83
C MET A 200 3.43 3.80 22.75
N LEU A 201 3.79 4.14 24.00
CA LEU A 201 2.86 4.79 24.91
C LEU A 201 2.42 6.17 24.38
N LEU A 202 3.37 7.02 24.01
CA LEU A 202 3.06 8.33 23.40
C LEU A 202 2.36 8.16 22.05
N GLY A 203 2.70 7.13 21.27
CA GLY A 203 2.04 6.78 20.03
C GLY A 203 0.57 6.40 20.24
N LEU A 204 0.26 5.66 21.28
CA LEU A 204 -1.12 5.33 21.67
C LEU A 204 -1.91 6.61 22.02
N VAL A 205 -1.31 7.50 22.82
CA VAL A 205 -1.92 8.79 23.17
C VAL A 205 -2.15 9.62 21.90
N LEU A 206 -1.16 9.67 21.01
CA LEU A 206 -1.28 10.35 19.73
C LEU A 206 -2.39 9.75 18.87
N TRP A 207 -2.46 8.41 18.76
CA TRP A 207 -3.49 7.73 17.97
C TRP A 207 -4.90 8.04 18.48
N VAL A 208 -5.13 7.97 19.81
CA VAL A 208 -6.42 8.33 20.43
C VAL A 208 -6.77 9.80 20.18
N ALA A 209 -5.80 10.70 20.33
CA ALA A 209 -6.00 12.12 20.10
C ALA A 209 -6.35 12.42 18.63
N VAL A 210 -5.63 11.83 17.67
CA VAL A 210 -5.90 11.97 16.24
C VAL A 210 -7.27 11.36 15.88
N LEU A 211 -7.59 10.18 16.41
CA LEU A 211 -8.91 9.52 16.21
C LEU A 211 -10.10 10.40 16.62
N LYS A 212 -9.91 11.21 17.66
CA LYS A 212 -10.95 12.12 18.18
C LYS A 212 -10.89 13.52 17.55
N SER A 213 -9.87 13.84 16.78
CA SER A 213 -9.66 15.17 16.20
C SER A 213 -10.34 15.39 14.85
N GLY A 214 -10.90 14.34 14.22
CA GLY A 214 -11.41 14.40 12.84
C GLY A 214 -10.33 14.19 11.77
N VAL A 215 -9.08 14.10 12.18
CA VAL A 215 -7.95 13.70 11.31
C VAL A 215 -7.88 12.17 11.27
N HIS A 216 -7.40 11.60 10.16
CA HIS A 216 -7.30 10.13 10.05
C HIS A 216 -6.32 9.55 11.05
N ALA A 217 -6.81 8.59 11.86
CA ALA A 217 -6.07 7.95 12.94
C ALA A 217 -4.78 7.26 12.47
N THR A 218 -4.73 6.81 11.21
CA THR A 218 -3.57 6.16 10.58
C THR A 218 -2.34 7.07 10.50
N LEU A 219 -2.52 8.41 10.42
CA LEU A 219 -1.41 9.37 10.42
C LEU A 219 -0.59 9.31 11.72
N ALA A 220 -1.22 8.94 12.83
CA ALA A 220 -0.49 8.74 14.09
C ALA A 220 0.60 7.67 13.94
N GLY A 221 0.31 6.56 13.25
CA GLY A 221 1.30 5.52 12.96
C GLY A 221 2.51 6.06 12.20
N VAL A 222 2.27 6.80 11.13
CA VAL A 222 3.32 7.42 10.33
C VAL A 222 4.19 8.35 11.17
N ILE A 223 3.58 9.25 11.95
CA ILE A 223 4.29 10.20 12.81
C ILE A 223 5.18 9.45 13.81
N VAL A 224 4.66 8.42 14.47
CA VAL A 224 5.46 7.57 15.38
C VAL A 224 6.63 6.93 14.66
N GLY A 225 6.42 6.34 13.47
CA GLY A 225 7.48 5.74 12.65
C GLY A 225 8.59 6.72 12.33
N PHE A 226 8.24 7.94 11.91
CA PHE A 226 9.21 8.99 11.67
C PHE A 226 9.93 9.51 12.94
N MET A 227 9.31 9.40 14.11
CA MET A 227 9.90 9.87 15.36
C MET A 227 10.85 8.84 16.01
N ILE A 228 10.77 7.56 15.69
CA ILE A 228 11.69 6.53 16.19
C ILE A 228 13.08 6.71 15.57
N PRO A 229 14.17 6.79 16.38
CA PRO A 229 15.51 7.06 15.85
C PRO A 229 16.11 5.84 15.12
N ILE A 230 16.82 6.12 14.00
CA ILE A 230 17.61 5.09 13.29
C ILE A 230 18.79 4.65 14.16
N LYS A 231 19.48 5.61 14.80
CA LYS A 231 20.59 5.35 15.72
C LYS A 231 20.26 5.94 17.08
N ALA A 232 20.24 5.09 18.11
CA ALA A 232 20.15 5.53 19.50
C ALA A 232 21.55 5.83 20.06
N LYS A 233 21.60 6.61 21.15
CA LYS A 233 22.87 6.87 21.86
C LYS A 233 23.47 5.60 22.44
N VAL A 234 22.61 4.66 22.88
CA VAL A 234 22.97 3.37 23.44
C VAL A 234 21.99 2.33 22.87
N GLY A 235 22.46 1.14 22.49
CA GLY A 235 21.57 0.02 22.15
C GLY A 235 21.21 -0.20 20.69
N GLY A 236 21.94 0.39 19.74
CA GLY A 236 21.80 0.09 18.31
C GLY A 236 20.70 0.89 17.60
N SER A 237 19.91 0.23 16.73
CA SER A 237 18.86 0.87 15.92
C SER A 237 17.46 0.48 16.42
N PRO A 238 16.78 1.32 17.20
CA PRO A 238 15.40 1.06 17.62
C PRO A 238 14.45 0.92 16.44
N LEU A 239 14.65 1.75 15.38
CA LEU A 239 13.86 1.71 14.16
C LEU A 239 13.92 0.32 13.51
N LYS A 240 15.14 -0.18 13.20
CA LYS A 240 15.30 -1.49 12.53
C LYS A 240 14.78 -2.64 13.39
N LYS A 241 14.95 -2.53 14.72
CA LYS A 241 14.42 -3.54 15.65
C LYS A 241 12.90 -3.63 15.60
N LEU A 242 12.21 -2.48 15.59
CA LEU A 242 10.76 -2.43 15.54
C LEU A 242 10.24 -2.83 14.15
N GLU A 243 10.85 -2.33 13.09
CA GLU A 243 10.53 -2.69 11.71
C GLU A 243 10.61 -4.21 11.52
N HIS A 244 11.72 -4.82 11.90
CA HIS A 244 11.91 -6.26 11.77
C HIS A 244 10.89 -7.08 12.60
N ALA A 245 10.50 -6.60 13.77
CA ALA A 245 9.51 -7.26 14.62
C ALA A 245 8.08 -7.12 14.06
N LEU A 246 7.73 -5.97 13.48
CA LEU A 246 6.37 -5.70 13.00
C LEU A 246 6.14 -6.15 11.55
N HIS A 247 7.17 -6.21 10.70
CA HIS A 247 7.02 -6.55 9.28
C HIS A 247 6.32 -7.91 9.05
N PRO A 248 6.64 -9.01 9.76
CA PRO A 248 5.90 -10.26 9.62
C PRO A 248 4.43 -10.13 10.06
N ALA A 249 4.17 -9.43 11.18
CA ALA A 249 2.81 -9.21 11.66
C ALA A 249 2.00 -8.36 10.65
N SER A 250 2.62 -7.34 10.05
CA SER A 250 2.00 -6.53 9.00
C SER A 250 1.61 -7.39 7.80
N SER A 251 2.55 -8.17 7.26
CA SER A 251 2.35 -8.93 6.02
C SER A 251 1.44 -10.15 6.18
N PHE A 252 1.48 -10.84 7.33
CA PHE A 252 0.76 -12.12 7.54
C PHE A 252 -0.49 -12.02 8.41
N ILE A 253 -0.71 -10.90 9.09
CA ILE A 253 -1.85 -10.72 10.00
C ILE A 253 -2.64 -9.47 9.61
N ILE A 254 -2.01 -8.27 9.66
CA ILE A 254 -2.71 -7.00 9.55
C ILE A 254 -3.33 -6.84 8.17
N VAL A 255 -2.54 -6.95 7.11
CA VAL A 255 -2.99 -6.75 5.73
C VAL A 255 -4.01 -7.82 5.30
N PRO A 256 -3.83 -9.13 5.60
CA PRO A 256 -4.86 -10.14 5.34
C PRO A 256 -6.16 -9.93 6.13
N ILE A 257 -6.12 -9.53 7.41
CA ILE A 257 -7.33 -9.19 8.18
C ILE A 257 -8.04 -7.99 7.57
N PHE A 258 -7.29 -6.96 7.19
CA PHE A 258 -7.85 -5.78 6.52
C PHE A 258 -8.53 -6.16 5.19
N ALA A 259 -7.88 -7.00 4.38
CA ALA A 259 -8.46 -7.50 3.13
C ALA A 259 -9.72 -8.33 3.38
N PHE A 260 -9.68 -9.25 4.35
CA PHE A 260 -10.86 -10.01 4.75
C PHE A 260 -12.03 -9.12 5.16
N ALA A 261 -11.79 -8.11 5.97
CA ALA A 261 -12.82 -7.21 6.46
C ALA A 261 -13.41 -6.29 5.38
N ASN A 262 -12.62 -5.96 4.35
CA ASN A 262 -13.00 -4.92 3.38
C ASN A 262 -13.26 -5.43 1.95
N ALA A 263 -12.81 -6.63 1.58
CA ALA A 263 -13.04 -7.18 0.24
C ALA A 263 -14.39 -7.91 0.11
N GLY A 264 -15.08 -8.22 1.20
CA GLY A 264 -16.39 -8.87 1.19
C GLY A 264 -17.48 -7.87 0.77
N VAL A 265 -17.77 -7.82 -0.52
CA VAL A 265 -18.82 -6.96 -1.10
C VAL A 265 -19.98 -7.83 -1.55
N PRO A 266 -21.25 -7.49 -1.17
CA PRO A 266 -22.41 -8.15 -1.74
C PRO A 266 -22.47 -7.92 -3.25
N LEU A 267 -22.71 -8.99 -4.01
CA LEU A 267 -22.86 -8.92 -5.47
C LEU A 267 -24.32 -8.82 -5.88
N ASP A 268 -25.24 -8.93 -4.93
CA ASP A 268 -26.69 -8.82 -5.17
C ASP A 268 -27.02 -7.41 -5.69
N GLY A 269 -27.72 -7.35 -6.82
CA GLY A 269 -28.08 -6.10 -7.48
C GLY A 269 -26.97 -5.46 -8.32
N ILE A 270 -25.79 -6.06 -8.39
CA ILE A 270 -24.72 -5.59 -9.28
C ILE A 270 -24.87 -6.24 -10.64
N SER A 271 -25.15 -5.41 -11.64
CA SER A 271 -25.20 -5.80 -13.04
C SER A 271 -23.91 -5.42 -13.77
N PHE A 272 -23.74 -5.92 -14.99
CA PHE A 272 -22.65 -5.49 -15.86
C PHE A 272 -22.68 -3.98 -16.14
N GLU A 273 -23.86 -3.37 -16.12
CA GLU A 273 -24.05 -1.92 -16.27
C GLU A 273 -23.38 -1.14 -15.11
N SER A 274 -23.33 -1.69 -13.90
CA SER A 274 -22.66 -1.06 -12.76
C SER A 274 -21.18 -0.78 -13.03
N PHE A 275 -20.50 -1.64 -13.81
CA PHE A 275 -19.11 -1.44 -14.23
C PHE A 275 -18.95 -0.36 -15.31
N GLN A 276 -20.05 0.08 -15.95
CA GLN A 276 -20.04 1.17 -16.91
C GLN A 276 -20.30 2.53 -16.24
N SER A 277 -20.55 2.55 -14.95
CA SER A 277 -20.71 3.80 -14.19
C SER A 277 -19.43 4.65 -14.23
N PRO A 278 -19.54 5.99 -14.19
CA PRO A 278 -18.39 6.88 -14.18
C PRO A 278 -17.36 6.53 -13.08
N LEU A 279 -17.84 6.19 -11.88
CA LEU A 279 -17.01 5.77 -10.75
C LEU A 279 -16.20 4.51 -11.08
N ALA A 280 -16.87 3.45 -11.55
CA ALA A 280 -16.20 2.19 -11.84
C ALA A 280 -15.21 2.33 -13.01
N LEU A 281 -15.59 3.02 -14.09
CA LEU A 281 -14.71 3.30 -15.22
C LEU A 281 -13.50 4.13 -14.81
N GLY A 282 -13.71 5.17 -13.99
CA GLY A 282 -12.63 6.01 -13.48
C GLY A 282 -11.62 5.21 -12.65
N VAL A 283 -12.08 4.32 -11.78
CA VAL A 283 -11.21 3.45 -10.97
C VAL A 283 -10.48 2.43 -11.85
N ILE A 284 -11.21 1.66 -12.66
CA ILE A 284 -10.63 0.60 -13.49
C ILE A 284 -9.62 1.16 -14.49
N LEU A 285 -9.99 2.19 -15.24
CA LEU A 285 -9.09 2.79 -16.23
C LEU A 285 -7.96 3.58 -15.57
N GLY A 286 -8.21 4.18 -14.41
CA GLY A 286 -7.16 4.79 -13.60
C GLY A 286 -6.07 3.81 -13.21
N LEU A 287 -6.45 2.61 -12.73
CA LEU A 287 -5.51 1.54 -12.36
C LEU A 287 -4.85 0.88 -13.58
N LEU A 288 -5.62 0.53 -14.63
CA LEU A 288 -5.13 -0.24 -15.77
C LEU A 288 -4.40 0.58 -16.83
N VAL A 289 -4.77 1.83 -16.99
CA VAL A 289 -4.23 2.72 -18.03
C VAL A 289 -3.48 3.89 -17.38
N GLY A 290 -4.14 4.61 -16.49
CA GLY A 290 -3.59 5.82 -15.88
C GLY A 290 -2.29 5.56 -15.14
N LYS A 291 -2.26 4.59 -14.25
CA LYS A 291 -1.11 4.31 -13.41
C LYS A 291 0.10 3.76 -14.19
N PRO A 292 -0.05 2.72 -15.02
CA PRO A 292 1.05 2.25 -15.86
C PRO A 292 1.57 3.32 -16.83
N LEU A 293 0.67 4.07 -17.46
CA LEU A 293 1.04 5.15 -18.37
C LEU A 293 1.84 6.24 -17.64
N GLY A 294 1.36 6.68 -16.47
CA GLY A 294 2.03 7.70 -15.66
C GLY A 294 3.43 7.27 -15.23
N ILE A 295 3.56 6.09 -14.65
CA ILE A 295 4.84 5.55 -14.21
C ILE A 295 5.80 5.38 -15.39
N TYR A 296 5.35 4.72 -16.45
CA TYR A 296 6.20 4.42 -17.61
C TYR A 296 6.65 5.69 -18.34
N THR A 297 5.72 6.60 -18.64
CA THR A 297 6.04 7.83 -19.40
C THR A 297 6.96 8.74 -18.60
N CYS A 298 6.69 8.99 -17.32
CA CYS A 298 7.54 9.82 -16.46
C CYS A 298 8.93 9.20 -16.30
N SER A 299 9.02 7.87 -16.09
CA SER A 299 10.31 7.16 -16.04
C SER A 299 11.08 7.30 -17.35
N ARG A 300 10.42 7.11 -18.51
CA ARG A 300 11.05 7.23 -19.83
C ARG A 300 11.51 8.65 -20.13
N LEU A 301 10.75 9.65 -19.73
CA LEU A 301 11.13 11.06 -19.87
C LEU A 301 12.35 11.39 -19.00
N ALA A 302 12.39 10.94 -17.75
CA ALA A 302 13.55 11.13 -16.87
C ALA A 302 14.82 10.45 -17.41
N ILE A 303 14.68 9.24 -17.97
CA ILE A 303 15.80 8.50 -18.58
C ILE A 303 16.27 9.21 -19.87
N ARG A 304 15.36 9.64 -20.73
CA ARG A 304 15.70 10.38 -21.98
C ARG A 304 16.35 11.74 -21.70
N ALA A 305 15.92 12.42 -20.64
CA ALA A 305 16.53 13.67 -20.20
C ALA A 305 17.92 13.50 -19.55
N GLY A 306 18.37 12.25 -19.36
CA GLY A 306 19.67 11.95 -18.72
C GLY A 306 19.64 12.12 -17.20
N TRP A 307 18.47 12.33 -16.60
CA TRP A 307 18.33 12.52 -15.15
C TRP A 307 18.44 11.23 -14.36
N ALA A 308 18.05 10.12 -14.99
CA ALA A 308 18.07 8.80 -14.37
C ALA A 308 18.51 7.73 -15.37
N LYS A 309 18.86 6.55 -14.84
CA LYS A 309 19.19 5.37 -15.64
C LYS A 309 18.14 4.29 -15.46
N LEU A 310 17.97 3.45 -16.49
CA LEU A 310 17.15 2.24 -16.38
C LEU A 310 17.74 1.33 -15.30
N PRO A 311 16.94 0.60 -14.51
CA PRO A 311 17.44 -0.37 -13.56
C PRO A 311 18.37 -1.39 -14.25
N GLU A 312 19.52 -1.68 -13.63
CA GLU A 312 20.55 -2.54 -14.22
C GLU A 312 19.99 -3.92 -14.60
N GLY A 313 20.36 -4.42 -15.79
CA GLY A 313 19.88 -5.72 -16.28
C GLY A 313 18.40 -5.73 -16.70
N SER A 314 17.71 -4.60 -16.71
CA SER A 314 16.33 -4.50 -17.16
C SER A 314 16.19 -3.85 -18.54
N ASN A 315 15.05 -4.08 -19.19
CA ASN A 315 14.69 -3.47 -20.46
C ASN A 315 13.40 -2.66 -20.36
N ASN A 316 13.06 -1.93 -21.43
CA ASN A 316 11.88 -1.07 -21.45
C ASN A 316 10.56 -1.83 -21.30
N MET A 317 10.50 -3.07 -21.79
CA MET A 317 9.31 -3.90 -21.66
C MET A 317 9.11 -4.37 -20.20
N GLN A 318 10.21 -4.69 -19.52
CA GLN A 318 10.19 -5.04 -18.09
C GLN A 318 9.80 -3.82 -17.22
N LEU A 319 10.25 -2.62 -17.59
CA LEU A 319 9.80 -1.38 -16.95
C LEU A 319 8.29 -1.16 -17.13
N LEU A 320 7.76 -1.38 -18.35
CA LEU A 320 6.32 -1.29 -18.62
C LEU A 320 5.53 -2.35 -17.84
N ALA A 321 6.01 -3.59 -17.82
CA ALA A 321 5.40 -4.68 -17.07
C ALA A 321 5.37 -4.38 -15.55
N THR A 322 6.45 -3.83 -15.01
CA THR A 322 6.51 -3.38 -13.61
C THR A 322 5.54 -2.22 -13.35
N SER A 323 5.46 -1.26 -14.29
CA SER A 323 4.48 -0.17 -14.20
C SER A 323 3.04 -0.70 -14.20
N MET A 324 2.77 -1.79 -14.94
CA MET A 324 1.47 -2.46 -14.94
C MET A 324 1.17 -3.14 -13.61
N LEU A 325 2.16 -3.80 -12.98
CA LEU A 325 2.01 -4.36 -11.64
C LEU A 325 1.72 -3.29 -10.58
N CYS A 326 2.22 -2.07 -10.74
CA CYS A 326 1.86 -0.94 -9.88
C CYS A 326 0.38 -0.53 -10.01
N GLY A 327 -0.32 -0.93 -11.08
CA GLY A 327 -1.78 -0.81 -11.21
C GLY A 327 -2.58 -1.71 -10.26
N ILE A 328 -1.92 -2.58 -9.49
CA ILE A 328 -2.54 -3.34 -8.41
C ILE A 328 -2.70 -2.40 -7.22
N GLY A 329 -3.89 -1.80 -7.09
CA GLY A 329 -4.18 -0.86 -5.99
C GLY A 329 -4.74 -1.53 -4.74
N PHE A 330 -5.44 -2.64 -4.90
CA PHE A 330 -6.14 -3.52 -3.97
C PHE A 330 -6.35 -2.92 -2.57
N THR A 331 -5.61 -3.35 -1.52
CA THR A 331 -5.85 -2.93 -0.12
C THR A 331 -5.73 -1.42 0.08
N MET A 332 -4.75 -0.78 -0.55
CA MET A 332 -4.54 0.66 -0.42
C MET A 332 -5.63 1.46 -1.14
N SER A 333 -6.04 1.04 -2.33
CA SER A 333 -7.18 1.67 -3.03
C SER A 333 -8.49 1.46 -2.28
N ILE A 334 -8.74 0.27 -1.69
CA ILE A 334 -9.91 0.01 -0.84
C ILE A 334 -9.90 0.91 0.40
N PHE A 335 -8.73 1.10 1.02
CA PHE A 335 -8.59 2.00 2.16
C PHE A 335 -8.95 3.44 1.77
N ILE A 336 -8.38 3.98 0.69
CA ILE A 336 -8.69 5.32 0.20
C ILE A 336 -10.16 5.46 -0.18
N SER A 337 -10.76 4.45 -0.80
CA SER A 337 -12.19 4.43 -1.13
C SER A 337 -13.06 4.58 0.12
N SER A 338 -12.73 3.87 1.20
CA SER A 338 -13.44 3.97 2.47
C SER A 338 -13.35 5.36 3.10
N LEU A 339 -12.26 6.10 2.81
CA LEU A 339 -12.08 7.49 3.25
C LEU A 339 -12.83 8.47 2.36
N ALA A 340 -12.70 8.29 1.04
CA ALA A 340 -13.29 9.18 0.04
C ALA A 340 -14.82 9.21 0.10
N PHE A 341 -15.44 8.06 0.38
CA PHE A 341 -16.87 7.87 0.40
C PHE A 341 -17.40 7.51 1.80
N ALA A 342 -16.78 8.04 2.85
CA ALA A 342 -17.18 7.77 4.23
C ALA A 342 -18.70 8.03 4.43
N GLY A 343 -19.41 7.01 4.95
CA GLY A 343 -20.86 7.06 5.13
C GLY A 343 -21.72 6.72 3.91
N GLN A 344 -21.11 6.44 2.74
CA GLN A 344 -21.82 6.12 1.49
C GLN A 344 -21.56 4.66 1.09
N THR A 345 -22.27 3.74 1.71
CA THR A 345 -22.05 2.29 1.57
C THR A 345 -22.10 1.81 0.12
N ASP A 346 -23.00 2.37 -0.71
CA ASP A 346 -23.18 1.97 -2.11
C ASP A 346 -21.96 2.36 -2.95
N LEU A 347 -21.43 3.58 -2.79
CA LEU A 347 -20.24 4.03 -3.49
C LEU A 347 -19.01 3.26 -3.03
N ILE A 348 -18.88 2.96 -1.73
CA ILE A 348 -17.80 2.10 -1.20
C ILE A 348 -17.90 0.70 -1.82
N GLY A 349 -19.09 0.09 -1.86
CA GLY A 349 -19.29 -1.23 -2.45
C GLY A 349 -18.88 -1.28 -3.92
N LEU A 350 -19.41 -0.35 -4.72
CA LEU A 350 -19.11 -0.27 -6.15
C LEU A 350 -17.64 0.00 -6.43
N SER A 351 -17.01 0.92 -5.68
CA SER A 351 -15.58 1.22 -5.84
C SER A 351 -14.69 0.04 -5.47
N ARG A 352 -15.03 -0.72 -4.41
CA ARG A 352 -14.31 -1.94 -4.01
C ARG A 352 -14.32 -2.99 -5.13
N LEU A 353 -15.47 -3.20 -5.78
CA LEU A 353 -15.57 -4.11 -6.92
C LEU A 353 -14.75 -3.64 -8.12
N ALA A 354 -14.81 -2.36 -8.44
CA ALA A 354 -14.00 -1.76 -9.49
C ALA A 354 -12.49 -1.92 -9.21
N ILE A 355 -12.08 -1.70 -7.95
CA ILE A 355 -10.69 -1.89 -7.49
C ILE A 355 -10.26 -3.36 -7.65
N LEU A 356 -11.10 -4.31 -7.22
CA LEU A 356 -10.82 -5.75 -7.34
C LEU A 356 -10.65 -6.14 -8.81
N ALA A 357 -11.60 -5.75 -9.67
CA ALA A 357 -11.55 -6.03 -11.11
C ALA A 357 -10.30 -5.41 -11.76
N GLY A 358 -10.01 -4.14 -11.49
CA GLY A 358 -8.83 -3.44 -12.00
C GLY A 358 -7.53 -4.09 -11.52
N SER A 359 -7.42 -4.39 -10.21
CA SER A 359 -6.22 -4.97 -9.61
C SER A 359 -5.92 -6.38 -10.12
N VAL A 360 -6.92 -7.25 -10.22
CA VAL A 360 -6.76 -8.61 -10.78
C VAL A 360 -6.33 -8.53 -12.24
N THR A 361 -6.97 -7.66 -13.03
CA THR A 361 -6.61 -7.47 -14.44
C THR A 361 -5.19 -6.92 -14.59
N ALA A 362 -4.78 -5.94 -13.77
CA ALA A 362 -3.43 -5.41 -13.75
C ALA A 362 -2.39 -6.49 -13.38
N ALA A 363 -2.71 -7.34 -12.40
CA ALA A 363 -1.86 -8.46 -11.99
C ALA A 363 -1.65 -9.46 -13.13
N LEU A 364 -2.72 -9.87 -13.82
CA LEU A 364 -2.66 -10.82 -14.92
C LEU A 364 -1.88 -10.27 -16.12
N ILE A 365 -2.16 -9.04 -16.52
CA ILE A 365 -1.46 -8.38 -17.64
C ILE A 365 0.00 -8.14 -17.27
N GLY A 366 0.27 -7.60 -16.09
CA GLY A 366 1.63 -7.32 -15.61
C GLY A 366 2.48 -8.58 -15.48
N TYR A 367 1.90 -9.65 -14.91
CA TYR A 367 2.56 -10.96 -14.86
C TYR A 367 2.87 -11.51 -16.26
N GLY A 368 1.89 -11.48 -17.17
CA GLY A 368 2.05 -11.96 -18.55
C GLY A 368 3.14 -11.21 -19.31
N LEU A 369 3.13 -9.87 -19.24
CA LEU A 369 4.16 -9.03 -19.86
C LEU A 369 5.55 -9.29 -19.26
N LEU A 370 5.64 -9.42 -17.93
CA LEU A 370 6.91 -9.68 -17.25
C LEU A 370 7.42 -11.09 -17.56
N HIS A 371 6.54 -12.09 -17.58
CA HIS A 371 6.89 -13.45 -17.96
C HIS A 371 7.40 -13.52 -19.40
N TRP A 372 6.74 -12.84 -20.33
CA TRP A 372 7.14 -12.80 -21.73
C TRP A 372 8.50 -12.11 -21.91
N SER A 373 8.71 -10.95 -21.27
CA SER A 373 9.92 -10.15 -21.40
C SER A 373 11.16 -10.75 -20.73
N THR A 374 10.98 -11.74 -19.83
CA THR A 374 12.08 -12.43 -19.12
C THR A 374 12.40 -13.82 -19.68
N ARG A 375 11.79 -14.24 -20.81
CA ARG A 375 11.99 -15.58 -21.40
C ARG A 375 13.44 -15.83 -21.81
N GLU A 376 14.10 -14.86 -22.42
CA GLU A 376 15.49 -15.00 -22.87
C GLU A 376 16.47 -15.14 -21.69
N GLU A 377 16.21 -14.43 -20.59
CA GLU A 377 17.00 -14.56 -19.37
C GLU A 377 16.81 -15.93 -18.71
N ALA A 378 15.59 -16.47 -18.75
CA ALA A 378 15.32 -17.83 -18.27
C ALA A 378 16.08 -18.90 -19.05
N ALA A 379 16.18 -18.75 -20.37
CA ALA A 379 16.94 -19.66 -21.22
C ALA A 379 18.45 -19.63 -20.86
N LYS A 380 19.02 -18.45 -20.70
CA LYS A 380 20.43 -18.28 -20.30
C LYS A 380 20.74 -18.87 -18.91
N ILE A 381 19.83 -18.69 -17.94
CA ILE A 381 19.98 -19.27 -16.59
C ILE A 381 19.93 -20.80 -16.66
N ALA A 382 19.00 -21.36 -17.44
CA ALA A 382 18.87 -22.80 -17.62
C ALA A 382 20.14 -23.41 -18.27
N GLU A 383 20.71 -22.75 -19.28
CA GLU A 383 21.99 -23.16 -19.91
C GLU A 383 23.16 -23.13 -18.93
N GLN A 384 23.24 -22.11 -18.09
CA GLN A 384 24.29 -22.00 -17.07
C GLN A 384 24.16 -23.07 -15.97
N GLU A 385 22.94 -23.42 -15.55
CA GLU A 385 22.70 -24.47 -14.57
C GLU A 385 23.04 -25.86 -15.16
N GLN A 386 22.72 -26.12 -16.42
CA GLN A 386 23.11 -27.36 -17.12
C GLN A 386 24.64 -27.46 -17.32
N GLY A 387 25.29 -26.36 -17.66
CA GLY A 387 26.78 -26.31 -17.78
C GLY A 387 27.49 -26.63 -16.45
N LYS A 388 26.97 -26.12 -15.33
CA LYS A 388 27.52 -26.42 -13.99
C LYS A 388 27.30 -27.89 -13.58
N THR A 389 26.19 -28.48 -13.92
CA THR A 389 25.88 -29.89 -13.62
C THR A 389 26.81 -30.82 -14.41
N ASN A 390 27.07 -30.50 -15.68
CA ASN A 390 28.00 -31.27 -16.53
C ASN A 390 29.46 -31.17 -16.06
N THR A 391 29.90 -29.99 -15.58
CA THR A 391 31.26 -29.84 -15.04
C THR A 391 31.47 -30.59 -13.72
N LEU A 392 30.48 -30.69 -12.87
CA LEU A 392 30.54 -31.48 -11.63
C LEU A 392 30.55 -32.98 -11.90
N SER A 393 29.85 -33.46 -12.93
CA SER A 393 29.85 -34.87 -13.32
C SER A 393 31.17 -35.32 -13.97
N THR A 394 31.93 -34.42 -14.64
CA THR A 394 33.24 -34.72 -15.25
C THR A 394 34.42 -34.58 -14.26
N SER A 395 34.22 -33.91 -13.12
CA SER A 395 35.27 -33.80 -12.07
C SER A 395 35.21 -34.91 -11.02
N SER A 396 34.22 -35.82 -11.13
CA SER A 396 34.04 -36.97 -10.21
C SER A 396 34.40 -38.33 -10.87
N VAL A 397 35.07 -38.31 -12.02
CA VAL A 397 35.71 -39.44 -12.71
C VAL A 397 37.21 -39.23 -12.69
#